data_c5c2dc18a3c7832ba31c85f3e997d177
#
_entry.id   c5c2dc18a3c7832ba31c85f3e997d177
#
_cell.length_a   1.000
_cell.length_b   1.000
_cell.length_c   1.000
_cell.angle_alpha   90.00
_cell.angle_beta   90.00
_cell.angle_gamma   90.00
#
_symmetry.space_group_name_H-M   'P 1'
#
loop_
_entity.id
_entity.type
_entity.pdbx_description
1 polymer ?
#
loop_
_entity_poly.entity_id
_entity_poly.type
_entity_poly.pdbx_seq_one_letter_code
_entity_poly.pdbx_strand_id
1 'polypeptide(L)'
;MIGVLVSGEGTNLQALLDAGLPVVAVASNRGGAPALDRAPCPTAAFELADFPDRTARDAAMADWLEEQGVRLVVLAGYMHLLTPGFLDRFPDAVVNVHPSLLPAFPGAHAVEEQLAAGVEEAGATVHLVDEGVDSGPVLAQQRVPILAGDTPETLHERIKSVEHRLLPEVVRELCAR
;
A
#
# COMPACT_ATOMS: atom_id res chain seq x y z
N MET A 1 -2.09 1.93 16.31
CA MET A 1 -0.78 1.34 15.99
C MET A 1 -0.85 0.73 14.60
N ILE A 2 0.10 1.06 13.75
CA ILE A 2 0.08 0.79 12.31
C ILE A 2 1.11 -0.29 11.98
N GLY A 3 0.69 -1.31 11.22
CA GLY A 3 1.58 -2.21 10.49
C GLY A 3 1.66 -1.81 9.03
N VAL A 4 2.84 -1.83 8.44
CA VAL A 4 3.02 -1.47 7.03
C VAL A 4 3.55 -2.67 6.26
N LEU A 5 2.90 -3.00 5.15
CA LEU A 5 3.33 -4.06 4.24
C LEU A 5 4.00 -3.43 3.01
N VAL A 6 5.17 -3.95 2.66
CA VAL A 6 6.03 -3.42 1.59
C VAL A 6 6.57 -4.54 0.70
N SER A 7 6.93 -4.21 -0.54
CA SER A 7 7.63 -5.14 -1.45
C SER A 7 8.92 -4.56 -2.05
N GLY A 8 9.12 -3.24 -2.01
CA GLY A 8 10.19 -2.55 -2.71
C GLY A 8 10.88 -1.48 -1.90
N GLU A 9 11.03 -0.30 -2.50
CA GLU A 9 11.82 0.84 -1.98
C GLU A 9 11.28 1.48 -0.70
N GLY A 10 9.96 1.43 -0.47
CA GLY A 10 9.33 1.95 0.74
C GLY A 10 9.22 3.47 0.81
N THR A 11 9.04 4.16 -0.31
CA THR A 11 8.87 5.63 -0.30
C THR A 11 7.57 6.05 0.38
N ASN A 12 6.49 5.30 0.23
CA ASN A 12 5.24 5.50 0.96
C ASN A 12 5.41 5.18 2.46
N LEU A 13 6.18 4.16 2.83
CA LEU A 13 6.55 3.91 4.23
C LEU A 13 7.29 5.12 4.81
N GLN A 14 8.28 5.66 4.08
CA GLN A 14 9.01 6.84 4.53
C GLN A 14 8.07 8.03 4.76
N ALA A 15 7.10 8.26 3.87
CA ALA A 15 6.12 9.33 4.04
C ALA A 15 5.27 9.17 5.30
N LEU A 16 4.89 7.93 5.67
CA LEU A 16 4.18 7.65 6.93
C LEU A 16 5.06 7.95 8.15
N LEU A 17 6.34 7.57 8.11
CA LEU A 17 7.31 7.84 9.17
C LEU A 17 7.57 9.34 9.35
N ASP A 18 7.79 10.06 8.24
CA ASP A 18 8.03 11.52 8.24
C ASP A 18 6.80 12.30 8.77
N ALA A 19 5.61 11.76 8.57
CA ALA A 19 4.38 12.30 9.11
C ALA A 19 4.19 12.04 10.63
N GLY A 20 5.13 11.33 11.27
CA GLY A 20 5.09 11.01 12.70
C GLY A 20 3.98 10.03 13.09
N LEU A 21 3.54 9.20 12.16
CA LEU A 21 2.49 8.20 12.42
C LEU A 21 3.05 7.02 13.23
N PRO A 22 2.22 6.38 14.08
CA PRO A 22 2.66 5.33 15.00
C PRO A 22 2.85 3.98 14.29
N VAL A 23 3.83 3.91 13.38
CA VAL A 23 4.24 2.66 12.73
C VAL A 23 5.01 1.81 13.73
N VAL A 24 4.48 0.64 14.06
CA VAL A 24 5.02 -0.27 15.08
C VAL A 24 5.58 -1.57 14.50
N ALA A 25 5.29 -1.86 13.23
CA ALA A 25 5.76 -3.06 12.55
C ALA A 25 5.81 -2.84 11.03
N VAL A 26 6.82 -3.40 10.38
CA VAL A 26 6.93 -3.42 8.91
C VAL A 26 7.19 -4.85 8.45
N ALA A 27 6.35 -5.35 7.56
CA ALA A 27 6.50 -6.68 6.98
C ALA A 27 6.66 -6.60 5.46
N SER A 28 7.39 -7.56 4.90
CA SER A 28 7.58 -7.67 3.45
C SER A 28 7.38 -9.11 3.00
N ASN A 29 6.97 -9.28 1.75
CA ASN A 29 7.01 -10.57 1.04
C ASN A 29 8.40 -10.90 0.47
N ARG A 30 9.40 -10.04 0.73
CA ARG A 30 10.79 -10.18 0.25
C ARG A 30 11.77 -9.76 1.34
N GLY A 31 12.66 -10.67 1.74
CA GLY A 31 13.67 -10.40 2.76
C GLY A 31 14.69 -9.31 2.40
N GLY A 32 14.93 -9.13 1.09
CA GLY A 32 15.83 -8.09 0.57
C GLY A 32 15.15 -6.77 0.19
N ALA A 33 13.91 -6.52 0.61
CA ALA A 33 13.23 -5.26 0.28
C ALA A 33 13.91 -4.06 0.99
N PRO A 34 14.40 -3.04 0.24
CA PRO A 34 15.05 -1.87 0.84
C PRO A 34 14.19 -1.12 1.85
N ALA A 35 12.86 -1.24 1.73
CA ALA A 35 11.93 -0.66 2.68
C ALA A 35 12.14 -1.15 4.12
N LEU A 36 12.62 -2.38 4.32
CA LEU A 36 12.87 -2.92 5.66
C LEU A 36 13.98 -2.15 6.41
N ASP A 37 14.97 -1.64 5.67
CA ASP A 37 16.07 -0.85 6.24
C ASP A 37 15.64 0.56 6.68
N ARG A 38 14.48 1.02 6.23
CA ARG A 38 13.91 2.33 6.63
C ARG A 38 13.18 2.28 7.97
N ALA A 39 12.77 1.08 8.40
CA ALA A 39 11.88 0.92 9.53
C ALA A 39 12.60 1.15 10.88
N PRO A 40 12.12 2.07 11.74
CA PRO A 40 12.66 2.26 13.09
C PRO A 40 12.04 1.31 14.13
N CYS A 41 11.34 0.28 13.69
CA CYS A 41 10.55 -0.67 14.48
C CYS A 41 10.83 -2.11 14.01
N PRO A 42 10.29 -3.14 14.69
CA PRO A 42 10.43 -4.53 14.27
C PRO A 42 10.04 -4.77 12.82
N THR A 43 10.85 -5.55 12.13
CA THR A 43 10.64 -5.95 10.74
C THR A 43 10.61 -7.47 10.59
N ALA A 44 9.84 -7.97 9.62
CA ALA A 44 9.83 -9.39 9.27
C ALA A 44 9.61 -9.58 7.77
N ALA A 45 10.14 -10.68 7.25
CA ALA A 45 9.90 -11.11 5.88
C ALA A 45 9.07 -12.41 5.89
N PHE A 46 8.07 -12.46 5.02
CA PHE A 46 7.18 -13.60 4.81
C PHE A 46 7.24 -13.99 3.34
N GLU A 47 8.31 -14.66 2.95
CA GLU A 47 8.50 -15.10 1.58
C GLU A 47 7.63 -16.33 1.29
N LEU A 48 6.93 -16.32 0.15
CA LEU A 48 6.00 -17.42 -0.19
C LEU A 48 6.69 -18.78 -0.23
N ALA A 49 7.98 -18.80 -0.59
CA ALA A 49 8.75 -20.04 -0.65
C ALA A 49 8.95 -20.72 0.71
N ASP A 50 8.80 -19.98 1.81
CA ASP A 50 8.98 -20.51 3.18
C ASP A 50 7.69 -21.13 3.74
N PHE A 51 6.59 -21.09 2.99
CA PHE A 51 5.26 -21.54 3.41
C PHE A 51 4.68 -22.53 2.41
N PRO A 52 3.78 -23.45 2.86
CA PRO A 52 3.10 -24.38 1.96
C PRO A 52 2.28 -23.70 0.88
N ASP A 53 1.66 -22.58 1.22
CA ASP A 53 0.80 -21.79 0.35
C ASP A 53 0.63 -20.34 0.86
N ARG A 54 -0.10 -19.55 0.12
CA ARG A 54 -0.38 -18.15 0.43
C ARG A 54 -1.22 -17.98 1.69
N THR A 55 -2.13 -18.91 1.96
CA THR A 55 -2.98 -18.87 3.16
C THR A 55 -2.15 -19.04 4.43
N ALA A 56 -1.22 -19.99 4.43
CA ALA A 56 -0.31 -20.21 5.57
C ALA A 56 0.62 -19.01 5.78
N ARG A 57 1.17 -18.43 4.70
CA ARG A 57 1.99 -17.23 4.76
C ARG A 57 1.22 -16.05 5.37
N ASP A 58 0.02 -15.78 4.86
CA ASP A 58 -0.79 -14.65 5.31
C ASP A 58 -1.25 -14.82 6.77
N ALA A 59 -1.58 -16.04 7.17
CA ALA A 59 -1.89 -16.33 8.57
C ALA A 59 -0.69 -16.03 9.51
N ALA A 60 0.50 -16.50 9.15
CA ALA A 60 1.71 -16.23 9.93
C ALA A 60 2.04 -14.73 9.99
N MET A 61 1.84 -14.00 8.89
CA MET A 61 2.04 -12.56 8.84
C MET A 61 1.01 -11.82 9.71
N ALA A 62 -0.25 -12.25 9.69
CA ALA A 62 -1.30 -11.68 10.54
C ALA A 62 -1.00 -11.92 12.03
N ASP A 63 -0.62 -13.14 12.41
CA ASP A 63 -0.22 -13.48 13.78
C ASP A 63 0.89 -12.56 14.27
N TRP A 64 1.94 -12.42 13.48
CA TRP A 64 3.07 -11.55 13.82
C TRP A 64 2.66 -10.07 13.97
N LEU A 65 1.83 -9.55 13.06
CA LEU A 65 1.33 -8.17 13.15
C LEU A 65 0.50 -7.94 14.42
N GLU A 66 -0.36 -8.89 14.78
CA GLU A 66 -1.15 -8.81 16.01
C GLU A 66 -0.28 -8.85 17.26
N GLU A 67 0.78 -9.68 17.29
CA GLU A 67 1.78 -9.72 18.35
C GLU A 67 2.50 -8.38 18.54
N GLN A 68 2.71 -7.62 17.43
CA GLN A 68 3.24 -6.25 17.48
C GLN A 68 2.19 -5.21 17.88
N GLY A 69 0.95 -5.61 18.15
CA GLY A 69 -0.14 -4.73 18.54
C GLY A 69 -0.71 -3.90 17.39
N VAL A 70 -0.55 -4.33 16.16
CA VAL A 70 -1.11 -3.67 14.96
C VAL A 70 -2.63 -3.71 14.99
N ARG A 71 -3.26 -2.60 14.64
CA ARG A 71 -4.71 -2.46 14.50
C ARG A 71 -5.14 -1.92 13.14
N LEU A 72 -4.24 -1.27 12.43
CA LEU A 72 -4.44 -0.76 11.08
C LEU A 72 -3.28 -1.24 10.21
N VAL A 73 -3.57 -1.87 9.11
CA VAL A 73 -2.58 -2.35 8.13
C VAL A 73 -2.58 -1.41 6.94
N VAL A 74 -1.42 -0.93 6.54
CA VAL A 74 -1.24 -0.07 5.37
C VAL A 74 -0.40 -0.80 4.33
N LEU A 75 -0.94 -1.00 3.13
CA LEU A 75 -0.21 -1.51 1.99
C LEU A 75 0.52 -0.34 1.32
N ALA A 76 1.84 -0.32 1.45
CA ALA A 76 2.71 0.72 0.90
C ALA A 76 3.57 0.16 -0.23
N GLY A 77 2.96 -0.13 -1.36
CA GLY A 77 3.60 -0.82 -2.48
C GLY A 77 3.80 -2.31 -2.22
N TYR A 78 2.83 -2.96 -1.59
CA TYR A 78 2.79 -4.40 -1.40
C TYR A 78 2.19 -5.08 -2.63
N MET A 79 2.93 -5.99 -3.26
CA MET A 79 2.62 -6.50 -4.60
C MET A 79 1.83 -7.82 -4.62
N HIS A 80 1.45 -8.35 -3.48
CA HIS A 80 0.64 -9.56 -3.39
C HIS A 80 -0.79 -9.25 -2.92
N LEU A 81 -1.77 -9.99 -3.44
CA LEU A 81 -3.13 -9.96 -2.89
C LEU A 81 -3.15 -10.67 -1.55
N LEU A 82 -3.82 -10.07 -0.59
CA LEU A 82 -4.08 -10.67 0.72
C LEU A 82 -5.23 -11.67 0.64
N THR A 83 -5.13 -12.74 1.40
CA THR A 83 -6.20 -13.74 1.47
C THR A 83 -7.36 -13.26 2.32
N PRO A 84 -8.61 -13.79 2.10
CA PRO A 84 -9.74 -13.47 2.96
C PRO A 84 -9.45 -13.69 4.45
N GLY A 85 -8.75 -14.77 4.79
CA GLY A 85 -8.38 -15.05 6.18
C GLY A 85 -7.46 -14.02 6.82
N PHE A 86 -6.64 -13.31 6.04
CA PHE A 86 -5.89 -12.15 6.54
C PHE A 86 -6.83 -10.95 6.77
N LEU A 87 -7.70 -10.65 5.80
CA LEU A 87 -8.62 -9.52 5.88
C LEU A 87 -9.61 -9.65 7.05
N ASP A 88 -10.08 -10.87 7.34
CA ASP A 88 -10.95 -11.16 8.48
C ASP A 88 -10.31 -10.85 9.85
N ARG A 89 -8.96 -10.84 9.91
CA ARG A 89 -8.20 -10.48 11.12
C ARG A 89 -8.15 -8.96 11.36
N PHE A 90 -8.30 -8.19 10.28
CA PHE A 90 -8.24 -6.72 10.29
C PHE A 90 -9.47 -6.13 9.58
N PRO A 91 -10.70 -6.39 10.08
CA PRO A 91 -11.92 -5.96 9.42
C PRO A 91 -11.99 -4.43 9.31
N ASP A 92 -12.24 -3.93 8.09
CA ASP A 92 -12.26 -2.50 7.75
C ASP A 92 -10.98 -1.72 8.17
N ALA A 93 -9.87 -2.44 8.34
CA ALA A 93 -8.63 -1.89 8.84
C ALA A 93 -7.40 -2.25 7.96
N VAL A 94 -7.62 -2.53 6.69
CA VAL A 94 -6.56 -2.68 5.69
C VAL A 94 -6.74 -1.61 4.63
N VAL A 95 -5.71 -0.79 4.42
CA VAL A 95 -5.73 0.38 3.52
C VAL A 95 -4.64 0.24 2.47
N ASN A 96 -4.94 0.60 1.23
CA ASN A 96 -4.00 0.65 0.13
C ASN A 96 -4.00 2.02 -0.54
N VAL A 97 -2.88 2.38 -1.16
CA VAL A 97 -2.79 3.51 -2.11
C VAL A 97 -2.51 2.97 -3.50
N HIS A 98 -3.28 3.42 -4.48
CA HIS A 98 -3.21 2.99 -5.87
C HIS A 98 -2.98 4.18 -6.81
N PRO A 99 -2.07 4.06 -7.81
CA PRO A 99 -1.67 5.18 -8.66
C PRO A 99 -2.62 5.42 -9.83
N SER A 100 -3.92 5.46 -9.59
CA SER A 100 -4.96 5.86 -10.55
C SER A 100 -6.18 6.45 -9.85
N LEU A 101 -7.10 7.00 -10.64
CA LEU A 101 -8.43 7.40 -10.19
C LEU A 101 -9.37 6.19 -10.24
N LEU A 102 -9.36 5.34 -9.24
CA LEU A 102 -10.24 4.17 -9.18
C LEU A 102 -11.72 4.58 -9.29
N PRO A 103 -12.56 3.79 -9.97
CA PRO A 103 -12.35 2.41 -10.46
C PRO A 103 -11.58 2.28 -11.78
N ALA A 104 -11.05 3.36 -12.35
CA ALA A 104 -10.28 3.31 -13.57
C ALA A 104 -8.87 2.73 -13.30
N PHE A 105 -8.40 1.91 -14.22
CA PHE A 105 -7.04 1.33 -14.24
C PHE A 105 -6.65 0.61 -12.92
N PRO A 106 -7.41 -0.41 -12.50
CA PRO A 106 -6.99 -1.27 -11.39
C PRO A 106 -5.80 -2.14 -11.80
N GLY A 107 -5.07 -2.70 -10.82
CA GLY A 107 -4.01 -3.66 -11.07
C GLY A 107 -2.60 -3.06 -11.17
N ALA A 108 -1.63 -3.90 -11.51
CA ALA A 108 -0.22 -3.62 -11.34
C ALA A 108 0.40 -2.65 -12.38
N HIS A 109 -0.29 -2.37 -13.48
CA HIS A 109 0.22 -1.58 -14.62
C HIS A 109 -0.54 -0.28 -14.85
N ALA A 110 -1.13 0.28 -13.80
CA ALA A 110 -2.02 1.43 -13.90
C ALA A 110 -1.36 2.67 -14.54
N VAL A 111 -0.09 2.92 -14.26
CA VAL A 111 0.61 4.10 -14.81
C VAL A 111 0.80 3.98 -16.31
N GLU A 112 1.27 2.83 -16.80
CA GLU A 112 1.46 2.54 -18.22
C GLU A 112 0.14 2.52 -18.97
N GLU A 113 -0.90 1.94 -18.37
CA GLU A 113 -2.24 1.84 -18.96
C GLU A 113 -2.88 3.22 -19.13
N GLN A 114 -2.72 4.12 -18.17
CA GLN A 114 -3.22 5.50 -18.27
C GLN A 114 -2.57 6.25 -19.43
N LEU A 115 -1.25 6.14 -19.59
CA LEU A 115 -0.53 6.75 -20.71
C LEU A 115 -0.97 6.15 -22.06
N ALA A 116 -1.09 4.82 -22.14
CA ALA A 116 -1.53 4.13 -23.36
C ALA A 116 -2.97 4.47 -23.74
N ALA A 117 -3.84 4.72 -22.78
CA ALA A 117 -5.23 5.12 -23.01
C ALA A 117 -5.39 6.58 -23.46
N GLY A 118 -4.35 7.40 -23.34
CA GLY A 118 -4.38 8.80 -23.74
C GLY A 118 -5.31 9.68 -22.91
N VAL A 119 -5.57 9.30 -21.65
CA VAL A 119 -6.37 10.13 -20.73
C VAL A 119 -5.59 11.40 -20.33
N GLU A 120 -6.30 12.47 -20.03
CA GLU A 120 -5.69 13.76 -19.69
C GLU A 120 -5.28 13.85 -18.22
N GLU A 121 -5.93 13.05 -17.37
CA GLU A 121 -5.69 13.03 -15.93
C GLU A 121 -5.43 11.61 -15.43
N ALA A 122 -4.42 11.49 -14.60
CA ALA A 122 -4.16 10.37 -13.72
C ALA A 122 -4.58 10.72 -12.29
N GLY A 123 -4.14 9.94 -11.32
CA GLY A 123 -4.39 10.26 -9.92
C GLY A 123 -3.85 9.23 -8.95
N ALA A 124 -4.16 9.46 -7.70
CA ALA A 124 -3.93 8.53 -6.61
C ALA A 124 -5.23 8.31 -5.84
N THR A 125 -5.47 7.08 -5.44
CA THR A 125 -6.63 6.68 -4.64
C THR A 125 -6.16 5.95 -3.39
N VAL A 126 -6.62 6.38 -2.23
CA VAL A 126 -6.52 5.61 -0.98
C VAL A 126 -7.87 4.94 -0.74
N HIS A 127 -7.86 3.64 -0.54
CA HIS A 127 -9.07 2.83 -0.39
C HIS A 127 -8.90 1.72 0.66
N LEU A 128 -10.00 1.23 1.19
CA LEU A 128 -10.03 -0.01 1.96
C LEU A 128 -9.79 -1.19 1.03
N VAL A 129 -9.10 -2.19 1.53
CA VAL A 129 -8.82 -3.42 0.79
C VAL A 129 -9.92 -4.43 1.07
N ASP A 130 -10.48 -4.99 0.00
CA ASP A 130 -11.40 -6.12 0.01
C ASP A 130 -10.76 -7.34 -0.71
N GLU A 131 -11.55 -8.37 -0.96
CA GLU A 131 -11.08 -9.60 -1.63
C GLU A 131 -10.78 -9.41 -3.13
N GLY A 132 -11.23 -8.30 -3.72
CA GLY A 132 -10.99 -7.98 -5.12
C GLY A 132 -9.66 -7.25 -5.37
N VAL A 133 -9.40 -6.94 -6.63
CA VAL A 133 -8.25 -6.13 -7.04
C VAL A 133 -8.67 -4.68 -7.10
N ASP A 134 -8.17 -3.86 -6.16
CA ASP A 134 -8.41 -2.41 -6.07
C ASP A 134 -9.91 -2.03 -6.12
N SER A 135 -10.78 -2.88 -5.58
CA SER A 135 -12.24 -2.75 -5.66
C SER A 135 -12.91 -2.25 -4.38
N GLY A 136 -12.17 -2.15 -3.28
CA GLY A 136 -12.71 -1.73 -2.01
C GLY A 136 -13.13 -0.26 -1.94
N PRO A 137 -13.88 0.14 -0.90
CA PRO A 137 -14.38 1.50 -0.74
C PRO A 137 -13.29 2.56 -0.80
N VAL A 138 -13.50 3.59 -1.61
CA VAL A 138 -12.59 4.74 -1.73
C VAL A 138 -12.71 5.63 -0.50
N LEU A 139 -11.59 5.94 0.11
CA LEU A 139 -11.48 6.85 1.26
C LEU A 139 -11.12 8.28 0.82
N ALA A 140 -10.18 8.40 -0.12
CA ALA A 140 -9.78 9.68 -0.69
C ALA A 140 -9.16 9.49 -2.07
N GLN A 141 -9.28 10.51 -2.92
CA GLN A 141 -8.66 10.57 -4.25
C GLN A 141 -8.11 11.95 -4.53
N GLN A 142 -7.03 12.01 -5.30
CA GLN A 142 -6.51 13.25 -5.83
C GLN A 142 -6.10 13.09 -7.30
N ARG A 143 -6.50 14.05 -8.14
CA ARG A 143 -6.15 14.11 -9.55
C ARG A 143 -4.71 14.57 -9.74
N VAL A 144 -4.08 14.02 -10.79
CA VAL A 144 -2.73 14.37 -11.23
C VAL A 144 -2.76 14.58 -12.73
N PRO A 145 -2.32 15.75 -13.25
CA PRO A 145 -2.32 15.99 -14.68
C PRO A 145 -1.29 15.10 -15.38
N ILE A 146 -1.64 14.61 -16.56
CA ILE A 146 -0.69 13.98 -17.49
C ILE A 146 -0.21 15.08 -18.42
N LEU A 147 1.10 15.27 -18.52
CA LEU A 147 1.71 16.32 -19.31
C LEU A 147 2.19 15.77 -20.66
N ALA A 148 2.24 16.64 -21.67
CA ALA A 148 2.81 16.27 -22.95
C ALA A 148 4.26 15.80 -22.79
N GLY A 149 4.58 14.64 -23.38
CA GLY A 149 5.92 14.04 -23.27
C GLY A 149 6.16 13.22 -22.00
N ASP A 150 5.13 13.01 -21.15
CA ASP A 150 5.27 12.12 -20.00
C ASP A 150 5.65 10.71 -20.44
N THR A 151 6.56 10.13 -19.68
CA THR A 151 6.89 8.71 -19.68
C THR A 151 6.25 8.03 -18.46
N PRO A 152 6.18 6.70 -18.39
CA PRO A 152 5.76 6.00 -17.17
C PRO A 152 6.51 6.48 -15.93
N GLU A 153 7.81 6.73 -16.05
CA GLU A 153 8.67 7.17 -14.94
C GLU A 153 8.30 8.58 -14.47
N THR A 154 8.15 9.54 -15.39
CA THR A 154 7.84 10.94 -15.02
C THR A 154 6.44 11.08 -14.45
N LEU A 155 5.46 10.37 -15.01
CA LEU A 155 4.11 10.35 -14.47
C LEU A 155 4.06 9.67 -13.10
N HIS A 156 4.75 8.54 -12.92
CA HIS A 156 4.79 7.82 -11.66
C HIS A 156 5.41 8.67 -10.54
N GLU A 157 6.50 9.38 -10.82
CA GLU A 157 7.10 10.31 -9.84
C GLU A 157 6.14 11.43 -9.41
N ARG A 158 5.34 11.96 -10.35
CA ARG A 158 4.33 12.97 -10.04
C ARG A 158 3.20 12.38 -9.20
N ILE A 159 2.75 11.16 -9.51
CA ILE A 159 1.71 10.45 -8.71
C ILE A 159 2.26 10.15 -7.30
N LYS A 160 3.49 9.67 -7.17
CA LYS A 160 4.11 9.41 -5.87
C LYS A 160 4.12 10.63 -4.96
N SER A 161 4.39 11.82 -5.50
CA SER A 161 4.36 13.06 -4.69
C SER A 161 2.99 13.30 -4.08
N VAL A 162 1.92 12.90 -4.78
CA VAL A 162 0.55 12.98 -4.28
C VAL A 162 0.27 11.89 -3.25
N GLU A 163 0.68 10.66 -3.54
CA GLU A 163 0.54 9.53 -2.61
C GLU A 163 1.19 9.82 -1.26
N HIS A 164 2.40 10.41 -1.26
CA HIS A 164 3.16 10.75 -0.06
C HIS A 164 2.49 11.80 0.84
N ARG A 165 1.50 12.53 0.34
CA ARG A 165 0.66 13.44 1.13
C ARG A 165 -0.67 12.80 1.49
N LEU A 166 -1.34 12.25 0.49
CA LEU A 166 -2.70 11.72 0.62
C LEU A 166 -2.77 10.52 1.58
N LEU A 167 -1.82 9.57 1.46
CA LEU A 167 -1.81 8.38 2.30
C LEU A 167 -1.63 8.71 3.79
N PRO A 168 -0.62 9.52 4.21
CA PRO A 168 -0.49 9.90 5.61
C PRO A 168 -1.69 10.69 6.16
N GLU A 169 -2.33 11.54 5.35
CA GLU A 169 -3.53 12.28 5.76
C GLU A 169 -4.67 11.33 6.11
N VAL A 170 -4.99 10.40 5.20
CA VAL A 170 -6.06 9.40 5.42
C VAL A 170 -5.75 8.49 6.61
N VAL A 171 -4.50 8.00 6.70
CA VAL A 171 -4.10 7.12 7.81
C VAL A 171 -4.20 7.83 9.15
N ARG A 172 -3.86 9.12 9.22
CA ARG A 172 -4.02 9.93 10.44
C ARG A 172 -5.48 10.03 10.87
N GLU A 173 -6.39 10.26 9.92
CA GLU A 173 -7.82 10.31 10.19
C GLU A 173 -8.36 8.97 10.71
N LEU A 174 -7.91 7.86 10.13
CA LEU A 174 -8.29 6.51 10.59
C LEU A 174 -7.77 6.21 12.00
N CYS A 175 -6.57 6.66 12.33
CA CYS A 175 -6.00 6.49 13.68
C CYS A 175 -6.70 7.34 14.74
N ALA A 176 -7.39 8.40 14.36
CA ALA A 176 -8.10 9.31 15.28
C ALA A 176 -9.51 8.83 15.64
N ARG A 177 -10.03 7.82 14.94
CA ARG A 177 -11.34 7.18 15.19
C ARG A 177 -11.24 6.12 16.28
#